data_a8b2d284ea74e55f38ac417238d1823c
#
_entry.id   a8b2d284ea74e55f38ac417238d1823c
#
_cell.length_a   1.000
_cell.length_b   1.000
_cell.length_c   1.000
_cell.angle_alpha   90.00
_cell.angle_beta   90.00
_cell.angle_gamma   90.00
#
_symmetry.space_group_name_H-M   'P 1'
#
loop_
_entity.id
_entity.type
_entity.pdbx_description
1 polymer ?
#
loop_
_entity_poly.entity_id
_entity_poly.type
_entity_poly.pdbx_seq_one_letter_code
_entity_poly.pdbx_strand_id
1 'polypeptide(L)'
;MEMLMQYMWEHRLWGARELATNDGRRVRVIDPGRRNTDAGPDFFNAKVEIDGCLWAGNVEIHYRASDWHRHGHDDDPAYDTVVLHVVAKDDAPVVRANGERIPQMVMECTAEIADRYAALVNSTVELPCRQVIREMTSLDVAEWVQSLIFERLADKSRRVKGLLDRFHGSWEDTCYVTLARTIGFGTNSDAFELLAKSLPLNLLHKHADSLLQLEALFFGQAGLLDRPATDRYQEQLQREYAFLSTKFSLRRPEGLVWKAFRMRPQNFPWRRIALLAHFVHNGFRLMADLLDAKGDEQRLRELFSVTLTGYWSNHYTFGRESLETQAALGRSSVDIVLINTVAPLYYTYAETADDYDWTERAVALLENLKPEHNHVTTMFGNAGMKIDNAMVSQAVIQLRNAYCLPHKCLYCLAGHKMLAAK
;
A
#
# COMPACT_ATOMS: atom_id res chain seq x y z
N MET A 1 23.13 -12.08 -3.19
CA MET A 1 24.29 -11.97 -2.25
C MET A 1 24.73 -10.51 -2.15
N GLU A 2 24.86 -9.79 -3.22
CA GLU A 2 25.25 -8.36 -3.27
C GLU A 2 24.38 -7.46 -2.42
N MET A 3 23.04 -7.54 -2.50
CA MET A 3 22.13 -6.82 -1.60
C MET A 3 22.39 -7.10 -0.11
N LEU A 4 22.82 -8.31 0.26
CA LEU A 4 23.20 -8.61 1.63
C LEU A 4 24.50 -7.91 2.01
N MET A 5 25.46 -7.81 1.10
CA MET A 5 26.72 -7.06 1.31
C MET A 5 26.43 -5.57 1.43
N GLN A 6 25.61 -4.98 0.57
CA GLN A 6 25.17 -3.58 0.68
C GLN A 6 24.52 -3.31 2.04
N TYR A 7 23.63 -4.23 2.48
CA TYR A 7 23.03 -4.15 3.81
C TYR A 7 24.06 -4.25 4.95
N MET A 8 25.00 -5.19 4.85
CA MET A 8 26.08 -5.33 5.83
C MET A 8 26.94 -4.07 5.92
N TRP A 9 27.25 -3.44 4.78
CA TRP A 9 27.98 -2.19 4.72
C TRP A 9 27.20 -1.05 5.39
N GLU A 10 25.96 -0.84 5.04
CA GLU A 10 25.09 0.19 5.59
C GLU A 10 24.99 0.10 7.12
N HIS A 11 24.82 -1.12 7.64
CA HIS A 11 24.60 -1.39 9.06
C HIS A 11 25.89 -1.80 9.81
N ARG A 12 27.05 -1.73 9.15
CA ARG A 12 28.36 -2.02 9.74
C ARG A 12 28.45 -3.42 10.37
N LEU A 13 27.90 -4.44 9.69
CA LEU A 13 27.81 -5.80 10.21
C LEU A 13 29.06 -6.66 9.91
N TRP A 14 30.24 -6.12 10.01
CA TRP A 14 31.52 -6.84 9.86
C TRP A 14 32.15 -7.24 11.21
N GLY A 15 31.48 -6.98 12.32
CA GLY A 15 31.94 -7.36 13.66
C GLY A 15 33.15 -6.53 14.16
N ALA A 16 33.94 -7.14 15.04
CA ALA A 16 35.15 -6.50 15.61
C ALA A 16 36.40 -6.68 14.72
N ARG A 17 36.26 -7.12 13.49
CA ARG A 17 37.40 -7.33 12.59
C ARG A 17 38.01 -6.00 12.15
N GLU A 18 39.35 -5.97 12.13
CA GLU A 18 40.05 -4.87 11.48
C GLU A 18 39.84 -4.98 9.97
N LEU A 19 39.34 -3.90 9.37
CA LEU A 19 39.17 -3.82 7.94
C LEU A 19 40.47 -3.37 7.28
N ALA A 20 40.81 -4.00 6.17
CA ALA A 20 41.97 -3.61 5.37
C ALA A 20 41.68 -3.74 3.86
N THR A 21 42.36 -2.93 3.06
CA THR A 21 42.38 -3.10 1.60
C THR A 21 43.16 -4.36 1.22
N ASN A 22 42.98 -4.81 -0.02
CA ASN A 22 43.69 -5.98 -0.56
C ASN A 22 45.23 -5.79 -0.60
N ASP A 23 45.70 -4.56 -0.61
CA ASP A 23 47.15 -4.21 -0.52
C ASP A 23 47.63 -3.98 0.94
N GLY A 24 46.77 -4.29 1.95
CA GLY A 24 47.11 -4.31 3.37
C GLY A 24 46.98 -2.98 4.12
N ARG A 25 46.47 -1.93 3.48
CA ARG A 25 46.22 -0.65 4.14
C ARG A 25 45.00 -0.76 5.08
N ARG A 26 45.15 -0.22 6.29
CA ARG A 26 44.07 -0.23 7.29
C ARG A 26 42.91 0.65 6.83
N VAL A 27 41.67 0.12 6.96
CA VAL A 27 40.42 0.84 6.62
C VAL A 27 39.62 1.08 7.89
N ARG A 28 39.12 2.30 8.07
CA ARG A 28 38.15 2.67 9.10
C ARG A 28 36.96 3.39 8.47
N VAL A 29 35.77 2.80 8.56
CA VAL A 29 34.55 3.40 8.05
C VAL A 29 34.01 4.42 9.07
N ILE A 30 34.11 5.69 8.75
CA ILE A 30 33.59 6.79 9.57
C ILE A 30 32.10 6.98 9.30
N ASP A 31 31.73 7.01 8.01
CA ASP A 31 30.36 7.13 7.55
C ASP A 31 30.21 6.20 6.31
N PRO A 32 29.29 5.21 6.32
CA PRO A 32 29.09 4.33 5.18
C PRO A 32 28.51 5.06 3.96
N GLY A 33 28.05 6.30 4.12
CA GLY A 33 27.35 7.05 3.09
C GLY A 33 25.86 6.78 3.02
N ARG A 34 25.20 7.46 2.10
CA ARG A 34 23.77 7.30 1.84
C ARG A 34 23.56 6.29 0.71
N ARG A 35 22.78 5.26 0.98
CA ARG A 35 22.43 4.25 -0.02
C ARG A 35 21.77 4.88 -1.24
N ASN A 36 22.21 4.47 -2.42
CA ASN A 36 21.61 4.79 -3.69
C ASN A 36 20.67 3.65 -4.13
N THR A 37 19.53 4.01 -4.70
CA THR A 37 18.56 3.07 -5.30
C THR A 37 18.34 3.33 -6.79
N ASP A 38 19.06 4.31 -7.34
CA ASP A 38 19.03 4.70 -8.75
C ASP A 38 20.33 4.31 -9.45
N ALA A 39 20.58 4.80 -10.65
CA ALA A 39 21.83 4.58 -11.39
C ALA A 39 23.02 5.25 -10.67
N GLY A 40 24.23 4.66 -10.82
CA GLY A 40 25.47 5.13 -10.21
C GLY A 40 25.89 4.29 -9.01
N PRO A 41 26.95 4.73 -8.29
CA PRO A 41 27.52 3.99 -7.16
C PRO A 41 26.51 3.68 -6.04
N ASP A 42 26.68 2.55 -5.36
CA ASP A 42 25.77 2.03 -4.34
C ASP A 42 25.59 2.94 -3.12
N PHE A 43 26.63 3.65 -2.74
CA PHE A 43 26.61 4.58 -1.60
C PHE A 43 27.26 5.91 -1.95
N PHE A 44 26.52 7.00 -1.74
CA PHE A 44 26.99 8.37 -1.95
C PHE A 44 27.55 8.99 -0.68
N ASN A 45 28.61 9.80 -0.84
CA ASN A 45 29.19 10.63 0.23
C ASN A 45 29.66 9.83 1.45
N ALA A 46 30.19 8.64 1.24
CA ALA A 46 30.84 7.87 2.29
C ALA A 46 32.11 8.58 2.77
N LYS A 47 32.49 8.36 4.04
CA LYS A 47 33.74 8.83 4.64
C LYS A 47 34.50 7.63 5.17
N VAL A 48 35.64 7.34 4.57
CA VAL A 48 36.51 6.23 4.93
C VAL A 48 37.91 6.75 5.18
N GLU A 49 38.56 6.24 6.21
CA GLU A 49 39.96 6.53 6.48
C GLU A 49 40.77 5.32 6.03
N ILE A 50 41.76 5.54 5.15
CA ILE A 50 42.67 4.49 4.64
C ILE A 50 44.09 4.92 5.03
N ASP A 51 44.76 4.12 5.87
CA ASP A 51 46.09 4.43 6.45
C ASP A 51 46.22 5.86 7.03
N GLY A 52 45.19 6.28 7.78
CA GLY A 52 45.18 7.60 8.40
C GLY A 52 44.78 8.75 7.46
N CYS A 53 44.58 8.48 6.17
CA CYS A 53 44.13 9.48 5.21
C CYS A 53 42.61 9.43 5.09
N LEU A 54 41.93 10.56 5.32
CA LEU A 54 40.46 10.65 5.18
C LEU A 54 40.06 10.83 3.71
N TRP A 55 39.24 9.91 3.20
CA TRP A 55 38.65 9.97 1.89
C TRP A 55 37.14 10.22 2.01
N ALA A 56 36.64 11.16 1.24
CA ALA A 56 35.23 11.41 1.09
C ALA A 56 34.83 11.18 -0.39
N GLY A 57 33.87 10.30 -0.63
CA GLY A 57 33.47 9.92 -1.99
C GLY A 57 32.40 8.83 -1.97
N ASN A 58 32.30 8.12 -3.07
CA ASN A 58 31.30 7.06 -3.20
C ASN A 58 31.91 5.68 -2.94
N VAL A 59 31.06 4.72 -2.60
CA VAL A 59 31.45 3.32 -2.41
C VAL A 59 30.61 2.45 -3.33
N GLU A 60 31.30 1.52 -4.00
CA GLU A 60 30.65 0.50 -4.83
C GLU A 60 30.85 -0.87 -4.20
N ILE A 61 29.83 -1.73 -4.29
CA ILE A 61 29.82 -3.06 -3.67
C ILE A 61 29.44 -4.13 -4.69
N HIS A 62 30.32 -5.10 -4.89
CA HIS A 62 30.07 -6.23 -5.77
C HIS A 62 30.31 -7.56 -5.05
N TYR A 63 29.73 -8.63 -5.55
CA TYR A 63 30.10 -9.97 -5.07
C TYR A 63 31.51 -10.36 -5.52
N ARG A 64 31.88 -10.03 -6.79
CA ARG A 64 33.23 -10.24 -7.35
C ARG A 64 33.81 -8.92 -7.81
N ALA A 65 35.10 -8.75 -7.67
CA ALA A 65 35.79 -7.56 -8.19
C ALA A 65 35.66 -7.44 -9.72
N SER A 66 35.67 -8.58 -10.45
CA SER A 66 35.48 -8.62 -11.91
C SER A 66 34.09 -8.13 -12.36
N ASP A 67 33.11 -8.03 -11.47
CA ASP A 67 31.77 -7.49 -11.78
C ASP A 67 31.84 -5.99 -12.16
N TRP A 68 32.85 -5.27 -11.67
CA TRP A 68 33.16 -3.89 -12.07
C TRP A 68 33.27 -3.75 -13.59
N HIS A 69 34.11 -4.60 -14.20
CA HIS A 69 34.32 -4.62 -15.66
C HIS A 69 33.07 -5.13 -16.41
N ARG A 70 32.42 -6.14 -15.86
CA ARG A 70 31.20 -6.71 -16.47
C ARG A 70 30.07 -5.71 -16.54
N HIS A 71 29.95 -4.81 -15.56
CA HIS A 71 28.95 -3.75 -15.52
C HIS A 71 29.36 -2.49 -16.29
N GLY A 72 30.59 -2.43 -16.81
CA GLY A 72 31.08 -1.30 -17.60
C GLY A 72 31.41 -0.04 -16.79
N HIS A 73 31.75 -0.21 -15.50
CA HIS A 73 32.05 0.94 -14.63
C HIS A 73 33.40 1.59 -14.95
N ASP A 74 34.25 0.93 -15.74
CA ASP A 74 35.52 1.48 -16.23
C ASP A 74 35.34 2.72 -17.10
N ASP A 75 34.25 2.76 -17.87
CA ASP A 75 33.99 3.79 -18.88
C ASP A 75 32.86 4.75 -18.44
N ASP A 76 32.28 4.58 -17.24
CA ASP A 76 31.20 5.41 -16.75
C ASP A 76 31.70 6.49 -15.77
N PRO A 77 31.66 7.78 -16.14
CA PRO A 77 32.12 8.90 -15.29
C PRO A 77 31.39 8.99 -13.93
N ALA A 78 30.22 8.38 -13.79
CA ALA A 78 29.50 8.33 -12.51
C ALA A 78 30.31 7.60 -11.42
N TYR A 79 31.20 6.69 -11.81
CA TYR A 79 32.04 5.90 -10.90
C TYR A 79 33.44 6.49 -10.64
N ASP A 80 33.81 7.60 -11.28
CA ASP A 80 35.10 8.26 -11.07
C ASP A 80 35.30 8.77 -9.63
N THR A 81 34.20 8.99 -8.91
CA THR A 81 34.18 9.43 -7.52
C THR A 81 34.19 8.30 -6.49
N VAL A 82 34.27 7.04 -6.93
CA VAL A 82 34.36 5.87 -6.05
C VAL A 82 35.73 5.85 -5.35
N VAL A 83 35.76 5.93 -4.03
CA VAL A 83 36.96 5.95 -3.19
C VAL A 83 37.31 4.59 -2.60
N LEU A 84 36.36 3.66 -2.59
CA LEU A 84 36.53 2.31 -2.09
C LEU A 84 35.59 1.36 -2.84
N HIS A 85 36.15 0.26 -3.35
CA HIS A 85 35.41 -0.86 -3.92
C HIS A 85 35.36 -2.01 -2.91
N VAL A 86 34.16 -2.40 -2.45
CA VAL A 86 33.96 -3.45 -1.45
C VAL A 86 33.49 -4.72 -2.14
N VAL A 87 34.20 -5.83 -1.91
CA VAL A 87 33.90 -7.11 -2.61
C VAL A 87 33.87 -8.29 -1.65
N ALA A 88 33.14 -9.35 -2.00
CA ALA A 88 33.25 -10.64 -1.31
C ALA A 88 34.43 -11.46 -1.85
N LYS A 89 34.76 -11.32 -3.15
CA LYS A 89 35.86 -12.02 -3.81
C LYS A 89 36.68 -11.03 -4.62
N ASP A 90 37.95 -10.91 -4.27
CA ASP A 90 38.93 -10.10 -4.98
C ASP A 90 39.60 -10.96 -6.08
N ASP A 91 38.98 -10.97 -7.26
CA ASP A 91 39.39 -11.80 -8.42
C ASP A 91 39.94 -10.95 -9.58
N ALA A 92 39.91 -9.64 -9.51
CA ALA A 92 40.45 -8.74 -10.52
C ALA A 92 40.78 -7.36 -9.91
N PRO A 93 41.86 -6.69 -10.36
CA PRO A 93 42.09 -5.30 -10.02
C PRO A 93 41.08 -4.40 -10.73
N VAL A 94 40.63 -3.34 -10.09
CA VAL A 94 39.76 -2.34 -10.71
C VAL A 94 40.46 -0.99 -10.84
N VAL A 95 40.16 -0.31 -11.94
CA VAL A 95 40.70 1.00 -12.28
C VAL A 95 39.58 1.94 -12.71
N ARG A 96 39.78 3.24 -12.51
CA ARG A 96 38.92 4.29 -13.08
C ARG A 96 39.22 4.48 -14.58
N ALA A 97 38.38 5.26 -15.25
CA ALA A 97 38.60 5.63 -16.66
C ALA A 97 39.97 6.31 -16.90
N ASN A 98 40.54 6.99 -15.91
CA ASN A 98 41.86 7.59 -15.98
C ASN A 98 43.03 6.60 -15.73
N GLY A 99 42.75 5.31 -15.50
CA GLY A 99 43.75 4.27 -15.21
C GLY A 99 44.23 4.21 -13.74
N GLU A 100 43.69 5.05 -12.85
CA GLU A 100 44.02 5.03 -11.42
C GLU A 100 43.36 3.83 -10.73
N ARG A 101 44.12 3.09 -9.91
CA ARG A 101 43.58 1.96 -9.14
C ARG A 101 42.66 2.45 -8.03
N ILE A 102 41.50 1.83 -7.93
CA ILE A 102 40.58 2.04 -6.81
C ILE A 102 40.99 1.11 -5.67
N PRO A 103 41.11 1.61 -4.42
CA PRO A 103 41.30 0.75 -3.26
C PRO A 103 40.19 -0.30 -3.17
N GLN A 104 40.56 -1.58 -3.06
CA GLN A 104 39.61 -2.68 -2.91
C GLN A 104 39.71 -3.25 -1.49
N MET A 105 38.55 -3.60 -0.92
CA MET A 105 38.46 -4.22 0.38
C MET A 105 37.59 -5.46 0.31
N VAL A 106 38.07 -6.57 0.87
CA VAL A 106 37.27 -7.78 1.00
C VAL A 106 36.42 -7.69 2.26
N MET A 107 35.12 -7.74 2.09
CA MET A 107 34.14 -7.83 3.20
C MET A 107 33.53 -9.23 3.20
N GLU A 108 33.95 -10.04 4.16
CA GLU A 108 33.41 -11.39 4.32
C GLU A 108 32.03 -11.36 4.98
N CYS A 109 31.06 -12.00 4.34
CA CYS A 109 29.83 -12.34 4.98
C CYS A 109 30.09 -13.56 5.89
N THR A 110 29.85 -13.40 7.20
CA THR A 110 29.98 -14.55 8.12
C THR A 110 28.92 -15.60 7.77
N ALA A 111 29.25 -16.89 7.94
CA ALA A 111 28.30 -17.98 7.71
C ALA A 111 27.00 -17.76 8.50
N GLU A 112 27.12 -17.24 9.71
CA GLU A 112 25.99 -16.95 10.58
C GLU A 112 25.01 -15.92 10.00
N ILE A 113 25.49 -14.82 9.44
CA ILE A 113 24.66 -13.80 8.77
C ILE A 113 24.06 -14.39 7.49
N ALA A 114 24.85 -15.12 6.71
CA ALA A 114 24.38 -15.77 5.49
C ALA A 114 23.27 -16.79 5.77
N ASP A 115 23.43 -17.62 6.80
CA ASP A 115 22.44 -18.62 7.21
C ASP A 115 21.15 -17.97 7.73
N ARG A 116 21.26 -16.92 8.55
CA ARG A 116 20.10 -16.15 9.04
C ARG A 116 19.34 -15.49 7.87
N TYR A 117 20.08 -14.92 6.90
CA TYR A 117 19.47 -14.34 5.72
C TYR A 117 18.79 -15.41 4.85
N ALA A 118 19.45 -16.54 4.61
CA ALA A 118 18.86 -17.65 3.91
C ALA A 118 17.60 -18.19 4.60
N ALA A 119 17.60 -18.27 5.92
CA ALA A 119 16.44 -18.66 6.72
C ALA A 119 15.24 -17.68 6.57
N LEU A 120 15.52 -16.40 6.38
CA LEU A 120 14.47 -15.40 6.13
C LEU A 120 13.89 -15.50 4.71
N VAL A 121 14.75 -15.61 3.69
CA VAL A 121 14.35 -15.45 2.28
C VAL A 121 13.85 -16.76 1.67
N ASN A 122 14.43 -17.89 2.06
CA ASN A 122 14.10 -19.21 1.52
C ASN A 122 13.11 -20.00 2.41
N SER A 123 12.61 -19.37 3.46
CA SER A 123 11.68 -20.04 4.38
C SER A 123 10.35 -20.36 3.70
N THR A 124 9.87 -21.58 3.90
CA THR A 124 8.49 -21.98 3.57
C THR A 124 7.48 -21.57 4.64
N VAL A 125 7.96 -21.10 5.80
CA VAL A 125 7.12 -20.58 6.88
C VAL A 125 6.65 -19.18 6.52
N GLU A 126 5.37 -18.92 6.64
CA GLU A 126 4.75 -17.66 6.24
C GLU A 126 5.32 -16.43 6.96
N LEU A 127 5.79 -16.58 8.19
CA LEU A 127 6.41 -15.51 8.98
C LEU A 127 7.66 -16.05 9.71
N PRO A 128 8.82 -16.14 9.04
CA PRO A 128 10.03 -16.72 9.60
C PRO A 128 10.61 -15.91 10.77
N CYS A 129 10.37 -14.60 10.82
CA CYS A 129 10.82 -13.71 11.89
C CYS A 129 9.91 -13.67 13.13
N ARG A 130 8.93 -14.58 13.26
CA ARG A 130 7.94 -14.58 14.36
C ARG A 130 8.55 -14.55 15.76
N GLN A 131 9.69 -15.22 15.96
CA GLN A 131 10.36 -15.25 17.26
C GLN A 131 10.94 -13.89 17.63
N VAL A 132 11.57 -13.22 16.67
CA VAL A 132 12.09 -11.85 16.84
C VAL A 132 10.96 -10.89 17.18
N ILE A 133 9.81 -11.00 16.49
CA ILE A 133 8.64 -10.15 16.79
C ILE A 133 8.17 -10.31 18.25
N ARG A 134 8.17 -11.54 18.80
CA ARG A 134 7.81 -11.80 20.20
C ARG A 134 8.76 -11.16 21.21
N GLU A 135 10.03 -11.02 20.84
CA GLU A 135 11.09 -10.49 21.69
C GLU A 135 11.26 -8.97 21.56
N MET A 136 10.55 -8.33 20.62
CA MET A 136 10.57 -6.89 20.46
C MET A 136 9.94 -6.17 21.66
N THR A 137 10.55 -5.07 22.06
CA THR A 137 9.97 -4.20 23.10
C THR A 137 8.71 -3.51 22.62
N SER A 138 7.86 -3.06 23.53
CA SER A 138 6.67 -2.28 23.17
C SER A 138 7.02 -0.98 22.44
N LEU A 139 8.17 -0.37 22.76
CA LEU A 139 8.67 0.83 22.08
C LEU A 139 9.04 0.51 20.63
N ASP A 140 9.84 -0.54 20.38
CA ASP A 140 10.19 -0.96 19.02
C ASP A 140 8.94 -1.19 18.17
N VAL A 141 7.93 -1.87 18.74
CA VAL A 141 6.67 -2.15 18.01
C VAL A 141 5.90 -0.86 17.73
N ALA A 142 5.84 0.08 18.70
CA ALA A 142 5.12 1.34 18.53
C ALA A 142 5.77 2.21 17.43
N GLU A 143 7.08 2.38 17.44
CA GLU A 143 7.83 3.13 16.43
C GLU A 143 7.68 2.48 15.03
N TRP A 144 7.75 1.15 14.98
CA TRP A 144 7.59 0.41 13.73
C TRP A 144 6.19 0.54 13.15
N VAL A 145 5.15 0.39 13.98
CA VAL A 145 3.75 0.59 13.60
C VAL A 145 3.53 2.01 13.09
N GLN A 146 4.10 3.01 13.76
CA GLN A 146 4.01 4.42 13.34
C GLN A 146 4.63 4.64 11.95
N SER A 147 5.84 4.12 11.70
CA SER A 147 6.47 4.22 10.38
C SER A 147 5.61 3.55 9.30
N LEU A 148 5.14 2.31 9.55
CA LEU A 148 4.35 1.55 8.61
C LEU A 148 2.98 2.18 8.30
N ILE A 149 2.34 2.85 9.27
CA ILE A 149 1.05 3.51 9.00
C ILE A 149 1.22 4.74 8.11
N PHE A 150 2.28 5.53 8.29
CA PHE A 150 2.57 6.64 7.38
C PHE A 150 2.88 6.15 5.95
N GLU A 151 3.67 5.09 5.79
CA GLU A 151 3.86 4.45 4.49
C GLU A 151 2.51 4.00 3.88
N ARG A 152 1.65 3.38 4.69
CA ARG A 152 0.33 2.91 4.24
C ARG A 152 -0.56 4.05 3.77
N LEU A 153 -0.60 5.15 4.53
CA LEU A 153 -1.38 6.33 4.19
C LEU A 153 -0.83 7.00 2.94
N ALA A 154 0.50 7.13 2.81
CA ALA A 154 1.16 7.66 1.62
C ALA A 154 0.87 6.81 0.37
N ASP A 155 0.89 5.47 0.47
CA ASP A 155 0.54 4.56 -0.63
C ASP A 155 -0.91 4.74 -1.09
N LYS A 156 -1.84 4.88 -0.14
CA LYS A 156 -3.25 5.16 -0.45
C LYS A 156 -3.44 6.57 -1.00
N SER A 157 -2.73 7.56 -0.48
CA SER A 157 -2.75 8.95 -0.95
C SER A 157 -2.30 9.06 -2.41
N ARG A 158 -1.27 8.32 -2.84
CA ARG A 158 -0.87 8.30 -4.26
C ARG A 158 -2.02 7.92 -5.19
N ARG A 159 -2.87 6.96 -4.79
CA ARG A 159 -4.07 6.60 -5.56
C ARG A 159 -5.08 7.73 -5.57
N VAL A 160 -5.34 8.37 -4.43
CA VAL A 160 -6.29 9.49 -4.32
C VAL A 160 -5.82 10.67 -5.16
N LYS A 161 -4.53 11.02 -5.11
CA LYS A 161 -3.91 12.06 -5.96
C LYS A 161 -4.06 11.74 -7.45
N GLY A 162 -3.82 10.48 -7.86
CA GLY A 162 -4.05 10.06 -9.24
C GLY A 162 -5.52 10.17 -9.69
N LEU A 163 -6.50 10.08 -8.78
CA LEU A 163 -7.89 10.37 -9.07
C LEU A 163 -8.15 11.88 -9.16
N LEU A 164 -7.56 12.68 -8.26
CA LEU A 164 -7.64 14.15 -8.33
C LEU A 164 -7.09 14.68 -9.66
N ASP A 165 -5.95 14.17 -10.10
CA ASP A 165 -5.37 14.52 -11.41
C ASP A 165 -6.32 14.15 -12.55
N ARG A 166 -6.86 12.92 -12.50
CA ARG A 166 -7.83 12.44 -13.50
C ARG A 166 -9.10 13.29 -13.57
N PHE A 167 -9.59 13.76 -12.43
CA PHE A 167 -10.81 14.56 -12.32
C PHE A 167 -10.54 16.07 -12.22
N HIS A 168 -9.35 16.51 -12.65
CA HIS A 168 -8.98 17.94 -12.71
C HIS A 168 -9.19 18.68 -11.39
N GLY A 169 -8.87 18.04 -10.27
CA GLY A 169 -8.98 18.61 -8.93
C GLY A 169 -10.35 18.46 -8.26
N SER A 170 -11.30 17.75 -8.89
CA SER A 170 -12.63 17.49 -8.28
C SER A 170 -12.52 16.52 -7.10
N TRP A 171 -12.63 17.05 -5.89
CA TRP A 171 -12.68 16.25 -4.68
C TRP A 171 -13.93 15.38 -4.58
N GLU A 172 -15.09 15.87 -5.04
CA GLU A 172 -16.34 15.09 -4.95
C GLU A 172 -16.30 13.86 -5.87
N ASP A 173 -15.82 13.99 -7.13
CA ASP A 173 -15.64 12.84 -8.01
C ASP A 173 -14.59 11.85 -7.45
N THR A 174 -13.51 12.38 -6.86
CA THR A 174 -12.47 11.58 -6.22
C THR A 174 -13.01 10.81 -5.02
N CYS A 175 -13.77 11.45 -4.15
CA CYS A 175 -14.44 10.84 -3.01
C CYS A 175 -15.44 9.75 -3.45
N TYR A 176 -16.23 10.04 -4.47
CA TYR A 176 -17.19 9.10 -5.03
C TYR A 176 -16.51 7.81 -5.52
N VAL A 177 -15.46 7.94 -6.33
CA VAL A 177 -14.74 6.77 -6.86
C VAL A 177 -13.99 6.02 -5.74
N THR A 178 -13.43 6.73 -4.76
CA THR A 178 -12.75 6.13 -3.61
C THR A 178 -13.73 5.36 -2.72
N LEU A 179 -14.91 5.91 -2.45
CA LEU A 179 -15.98 5.23 -1.72
C LEU A 179 -16.48 4.00 -2.48
N ALA A 180 -16.76 4.14 -3.76
CA ALA A 180 -17.21 3.02 -4.60
C ALA A 180 -16.21 1.86 -4.55
N ARG A 181 -14.91 2.13 -4.73
CA ARG A 181 -13.86 1.12 -4.59
C ARG A 181 -13.90 0.42 -3.24
N THR A 182 -14.05 1.17 -2.15
CA THR A 182 -14.10 0.62 -0.80
C THR A 182 -15.32 -0.25 -0.57
N ILE A 183 -16.49 0.12 -1.10
CA ILE A 183 -17.74 -0.67 -1.04
C ILE A 183 -17.58 -2.03 -1.72
N GLY A 184 -16.65 -2.19 -2.65
CA GLY A 184 -16.28 -3.47 -3.25
C GLY A 184 -15.64 -4.48 -2.29
N PHE A 185 -15.25 -4.05 -1.07
CA PHE A 185 -14.69 -4.88 0.01
C PHE A 185 -13.58 -5.84 -0.45
N GLY A 186 -12.59 -5.33 -1.14
CA GLY A 186 -11.44 -6.06 -1.68
C GLY A 186 -11.78 -6.86 -2.93
N THR A 187 -12.66 -7.85 -2.83
CA THR A 187 -12.95 -8.80 -3.92
C THR A 187 -13.50 -8.13 -5.19
N ASN A 188 -14.34 -7.11 -5.05
CA ASN A 188 -14.95 -6.38 -6.15
C ASN A 188 -14.46 -4.90 -6.23
N SER A 189 -13.41 -4.53 -5.53
CA SER A 189 -12.95 -3.13 -5.46
C SER A 189 -12.62 -2.55 -6.83
N ASP A 190 -11.95 -3.30 -7.71
CA ASP A 190 -11.60 -2.83 -9.05
C ASP A 190 -12.84 -2.71 -9.94
N ALA A 191 -13.80 -3.63 -9.81
CA ALA A 191 -15.06 -3.58 -10.55
C ALA A 191 -15.90 -2.37 -10.15
N PHE A 192 -15.98 -2.05 -8.86
CA PHE A 192 -16.68 -0.85 -8.36
C PHE A 192 -15.98 0.45 -8.79
N GLU A 193 -14.65 0.47 -8.80
CA GLU A 193 -13.89 1.62 -9.30
C GLU A 193 -14.14 1.87 -10.79
N LEU A 194 -14.14 0.80 -11.62
CA LEU A 194 -14.47 0.89 -13.04
C LEU A 194 -15.90 1.37 -13.28
N LEU A 195 -16.86 0.81 -12.53
CA LEU A 195 -18.26 1.22 -12.58
C LEU A 195 -18.41 2.71 -12.27
N ALA A 196 -17.83 3.17 -11.15
CA ALA A 196 -17.91 4.57 -10.73
C ALA A 196 -17.27 5.52 -11.76
N LYS A 197 -16.11 5.16 -12.30
CA LYS A 197 -15.44 5.94 -13.36
C LYS A 197 -16.26 6.04 -14.67
N SER A 198 -17.17 5.09 -14.91
CA SER A 198 -18.04 5.08 -16.10
C SER A 198 -19.33 5.89 -15.93
N LEU A 199 -19.65 6.30 -14.71
CA LEU A 199 -20.83 7.10 -14.35
C LEU A 199 -20.38 8.38 -13.64
N PRO A 200 -20.10 9.48 -14.38
CA PRO A 200 -19.69 10.75 -13.78
C PRO A 200 -20.71 11.27 -12.76
N LEU A 201 -20.24 11.81 -11.65
CA LEU A 201 -21.12 12.27 -10.56
C LEU A 201 -22.09 13.37 -11.01
N ASN A 202 -21.69 14.26 -11.93
CA ASN A 202 -22.54 15.29 -12.50
C ASN A 202 -23.72 14.72 -13.30
N LEU A 203 -23.58 13.54 -13.91
CA LEU A 203 -24.70 12.81 -14.53
C LEU A 203 -25.63 12.25 -13.47
N LEU A 204 -25.07 11.61 -12.45
CA LEU A 204 -25.86 10.99 -11.35
C LEU A 204 -26.66 12.06 -10.60
N HIS A 205 -26.11 13.22 -10.34
CA HIS A 205 -26.81 14.33 -9.66
C HIS A 205 -28.04 14.83 -10.44
N LYS A 206 -28.06 14.74 -11.78
CA LYS A 206 -29.23 15.10 -12.60
C LYS A 206 -30.43 14.15 -12.40
N HIS A 207 -30.17 12.99 -11.79
CA HIS A 207 -31.14 11.93 -11.54
C HIS A 207 -31.24 11.58 -10.06
N ALA A 208 -30.65 12.42 -9.17
CA ALA A 208 -30.59 12.15 -7.74
C ALA A 208 -32.00 12.14 -7.07
N ASP A 209 -32.98 12.79 -7.67
CA ASP A 209 -34.37 12.78 -7.21
C ASP A 209 -35.10 11.45 -7.47
N SER A 210 -34.60 10.61 -8.37
CA SER A 210 -35.19 9.33 -8.74
C SER A 210 -34.27 8.14 -8.44
N LEU A 211 -34.53 7.45 -7.32
CA LEU A 211 -33.75 6.24 -6.99
C LEU A 211 -33.82 5.19 -8.09
N LEU A 212 -34.98 5.03 -8.74
CA LEU A 212 -35.16 4.09 -9.87
C LEU A 212 -34.19 4.39 -11.03
N GLN A 213 -34.02 5.68 -11.39
CA GLN A 213 -33.10 6.09 -12.44
C GLN A 213 -31.64 5.88 -12.05
N LEU A 214 -31.29 6.20 -10.82
CA LEU A 214 -29.94 5.93 -10.31
C LEU A 214 -29.63 4.42 -10.33
N GLU A 215 -30.55 3.59 -9.84
CA GLU A 215 -30.38 2.14 -9.87
C GLU A 215 -30.31 1.60 -11.30
N ALA A 216 -31.14 2.11 -12.22
CA ALA A 216 -31.05 1.75 -13.62
C ALA A 216 -29.70 2.08 -14.23
N LEU A 217 -29.15 3.27 -13.97
CA LEU A 217 -27.82 3.70 -14.42
C LEU A 217 -26.73 2.77 -13.86
N PHE A 218 -26.74 2.54 -12.55
CA PHE A 218 -25.72 1.70 -11.91
C PHE A 218 -25.80 0.23 -12.34
N PHE A 219 -26.98 -0.40 -12.29
CA PHE A 219 -27.11 -1.80 -12.67
C PHE A 219 -26.92 -2.03 -14.17
N GLY A 220 -27.34 -1.09 -15.01
CA GLY A 220 -27.14 -1.14 -16.45
C GLY A 220 -25.65 -1.01 -16.84
N GLN A 221 -24.95 -0.01 -16.29
CA GLN A 221 -23.51 0.13 -16.50
C GLN A 221 -22.71 -1.04 -15.93
N ALA A 222 -23.21 -1.64 -14.84
CA ALA A 222 -22.63 -2.85 -14.25
C ALA A 222 -22.82 -4.12 -15.10
N GLY A 223 -23.63 -4.08 -16.19
CA GLY A 223 -23.95 -5.25 -17.02
C GLY A 223 -24.87 -6.26 -16.34
N LEU A 224 -25.52 -5.88 -15.23
CA LEU A 224 -26.37 -6.77 -14.45
C LEU A 224 -27.83 -6.80 -14.94
N LEU A 225 -28.16 -5.99 -15.96
CA LEU A 225 -29.47 -5.95 -16.62
C LEU A 225 -29.51 -6.65 -17.98
N ASP A 226 -28.43 -7.35 -18.41
CA ASP A 226 -28.34 -7.95 -19.75
C ASP A 226 -29.17 -9.24 -19.91
N ARG A 227 -29.45 -9.91 -18.80
CA ARG A 227 -30.24 -11.16 -18.82
C ARG A 227 -31.74 -10.84 -18.84
N PRO A 228 -32.55 -11.76 -19.34
CA PRO A 228 -34.01 -11.64 -19.22
C PRO A 228 -34.41 -11.31 -17.78
N ALA A 229 -35.37 -10.38 -17.64
CA ALA A 229 -35.82 -9.98 -16.32
C ALA A 229 -36.47 -11.17 -15.57
N THR A 230 -36.18 -11.26 -14.30
CA THR A 230 -36.72 -12.28 -13.39
C THR A 230 -37.98 -11.78 -12.69
N ASP A 231 -38.21 -10.46 -12.69
CA ASP A 231 -39.36 -9.81 -12.07
C ASP A 231 -39.66 -8.45 -12.71
N ARG A 232 -40.79 -7.87 -12.33
CA ARG A 232 -41.30 -6.59 -12.85
C ARG A 232 -40.36 -5.43 -12.52
N TYR A 233 -39.67 -5.49 -11.38
CA TYR A 233 -38.73 -4.42 -10.98
C TYR A 233 -37.52 -4.39 -11.90
N GLN A 234 -36.93 -5.53 -12.18
CA GLN A 234 -35.80 -5.65 -13.11
C GLN A 234 -36.21 -5.20 -14.53
N GLU A 235 -37.44 -5.52 -15.00
CA GLU A 235 -37.95 -4.99 -16.28
C GLU A 235 -38.03 -3.48 -16.31
N GLN A 236 -38.45 -2.84 -15.22
CA GLN A 236 -38.47 -1.37 -15.11
C GLN A 236 -37.08 -0.78 -15.22
N LEU A 237 -36.07 -1.34 -14.50
CA LEU A 237 -34.69 -0.90 -14.60
C LEU A 237 -34.13 -1.08 -16.01
N GLN A 238 -34.44 -2.17 -16.71
CA GLN A 238 -33.99 -2.41 -18.08
C GLN A 238 -34.54 -1.34 -19.05
N ARG A 239 -35.81 -1.01 -18.95
CA ARG A 239 -36.45 0.02 -19.79
C ARG A 239 -35.85 1.40 -19.53
N GLU A 240 -35.71 1.73 -18.26
CA GLU A 240 -35.15 3.05 -17.85
C GLU A 240 -33.67 3.17 -18.28
N TYR A 241 -32.86 2.12 -18.09
CA TYR A 241 -31.48 2.11 -18.54
C TYR A 241 -31.36 2.22 -20.08
N ALA A 242 -32.19 1.51 -20.84
CA ALA A 242 -32.18 1.60 -22.29
C ALA A 242 -32.41 3.05 -22.78
N PHE A 243 -33.35 3.77 -22.14
CA PHE A 243 -33.60 5.17 -22.41
C PHE A 243 -32.40 6.06 -22.00
N LEU A 244 -31.91 5.94 -20.75
CA LEU A 244 -30.86 6.77 -20.22
C LEU A 244 -29.51 6.53 -20.91
N SER A 245 -29.19 5.29 -21.23
CA SER A 245 -27.94 4.95 -21.92
C SER A 245 -27.89 5.55 -23.33
N THR A 246 -29.03 5.56 -24.03
CA THR A 246 -29.15 6.22 -25.35
C THR A 246 -29.06 7.73 -25.21
N LYS A 247 -29.81 8.32 -24.28
CA LYS A 247 -29.85 9.78 -24.03
C LYS A 247 -28.47 10.36 -23.73
N PHE A 248 -27.63 9.64 -22.97
CA PHE A 248 -26.32 10.09 -22.53
C PHE A 248 -25.15 9.41 -23.27
N SER A 249 -25.46 8.59 -24.29
CA SER A 249 -24.46 7.85 -25.08
C SER A 249 -23.48 7.07 -24.19
N LEU A 250 -24.02 6.40 -23.14
CA LEU A 250 -23.21 5.68 -22.17
C LEU A 250 -22.56 4.45 -22.80
N ARG A 251 -21.28 4.27 -22.52
CA ARG A 251 -20.52 3.07 -22.88
C ARG A 251 -20.11 2.34 -21.63
N ARG A 252 -20.35 1.03 -21.61
CA ARG A 252 -19.94 0.20 -20.51
C ARG A 252 -18.42 0.09 -20.41
N PRO A 253 -17.87 0.05 -19.21
CA PRO A 253 -16.43 -0.16 -19.03
C PRO A 253 -16.07 -1.59 -19.45
N GLU A 254 -14.97 -1.74 -20.17
CA GLU A 254 -14.38 -3.03 -20.50
C GLU A 254 -13.76 -3.67 -19.26
N GLY A 255 -13.70 -5.00 -19.21
CA GLY A 255 -13.06 -5.73 -18.12
C GLY A 255 -13.85 -5.77 -16.80
N LEU A 256 -15.11 -5.36 -16.80
CA LEU A 256 -15.94 -5.38 -15.60
C LEU A 256 -16.39 -6.83 -15.27
N VAL A 257 -15.86 -7.39 -14.18
CA VAL A 257 -16.16 -8.74 -13.72
C VAL A 257 -16.61 -8.72 -12.27
N TRP A 258 -17.81 -9.26 -12.02
CA TRP A 258 -18.37 -9.37 -10.68
C TRP A 258 -18.13 -10.76 -10.10
N LYS A 259 -17.66 -10.79 -8.85
CA LYS A 259 -17.45 -12.00 -8.07
C LYS A 259 -18.49 -12.06 -6.94
N ALA A 260 -19.22 -13.17 -6.85
CA ALA A 260 -20.20 -13.43 -5.78
C ALA A 260 -19.97 -14.79 -5.08
N PHE A 261 -19.10 -15.63 -5.64
CA PHE A 261 -18.82 -16.94 -5.08
C PHE A 261 -18.14 -16.86 -3.73
N ARG A 262 -18.62 -17.63 -2.75
CA ARG A 262 -18.14 -17.67 -1.35
C ARG A 262 -18.25 -16.34 -0.60
N MET A 263 -19.19 -15.47 -0.99
CA MET A 263 -19.47 -14.22 -0.30
C MET A 263 -20.76 -14.34 0.54
N ARG A 264 -20.80 -13.61 1.65
CA ARG A 264 -22.06 -13.44 2.41
C ARG A 264 -23.04 -12.63 1.55
N PRO A 265 -24.36 -12.93 1.54
CA PRO A 265 -25.33 -12.27 0.66
C PRO A 265 -25.36 -10.74 0.79
N GLN A 266 -25.19 -10.19 2.00
CA GLN A 266 -25.11 -8.75 2.20
C GLN A 266 -23.93 -8.07 1.48
N ASN A 267 -22.93 -8.83 1.06
CA ASN A 267 -21.75 -8.34 0.33
C ASN A 267 -21.86 -8.58 -1.18
N PHE A 268 -22.96 -9.11 -1.68
CA PHE A 268 -23.16 -9.32 -3.11
C PHE A 268 -23.11 -8.00 -3.88
N PRO A 269 -22.56 -8.01 -5.12
CA PRO A 269 -22.46 -6.81 -5.94
C PRO A 269 -23.79 -6.06 -6.09
N TRP A 270 -24.89 -6.75 -6.31
CA TRP A 270 -26.23 -6.15 -6.46
C TRP A 270 -26.56 -5.24 -5.27
N ARG A 271 -26.41 -5.76 -4.09
CA ARG A 271 -26.74 -5.03 -2.87
C ARG A 271 -25.83 -3.85 -2.63
N ARG A 272 -24.55 -3.99 -2.98
CA ARG A 272 -23.55 -2.93 -2.85
C ARG A 272 -23.72 -1.83 -3.91
N ILE A 273 -24.18 -2.22 -5.11
CA ILE A 273 -24.56 -1.27 -6.17
C ILE A 273 -25.79 -0.47 -5.74
N ALA A 274 -26.83 -1.13 -5.21
CA ALA A 274 -28.00 -0.44 -4.67
C ALA A 274 -27.62 0.54 -3.56
N LEU A 275 -26.68 0.15 -2.67
CA LEU A 275 -26.17 1.04 -1.63
C LEU A 275 -25.49 2.29 -2.21
N LEU A 276 -24.69 2.13 -3.28
CA LEU A 276 -24.05 3.27 -3.94
C LEU A 276 -25.08 4.21 -4.57
N ALA A 277 -26.16 3.66 -5.17
CA ALA A 277 -27.28 4.45 -5.68
C ALA A 277 -27.97 5.25 -4.56
N HIS A 278 -28.19 4.64 -3.39
CA HIS A 278 -28.79 5.31 -2.23
C HIS A 278 -27.88 6.41 -1.66
N PHE A 279 -26.55 6.24 -1.66
CA PHE A 279 -25.63 7.32 -1.28
C PHE A 279 -25.81 8.54 -2.17
N VAL A 280 -25.91 8.35 -3.48
CA VAL A 280 -26.10 9.47 -4.43
C VAL A 280 -27.50 10.09 -4.25
N HIS A 281 -28.54 9.27 -4.08
CA HIS A 281 -29.93 9.71 -3.88
C HIS A 281 -30.08 10.60 -2.64
N ASN A 282 -29.36 10.30 -1.59
CA ASN A 282 -29.38 11.04 -0.32
C ASN A 282 -28.57 12.37 -0.36
N GLY A 283 -28.06 12.77 -1.52
CA GLY A 283 -27.37 14.04 -1.67
C GLY A 283 -25.87 13.93 -1.38
N PHE A 284 -25.14 13.21 -2.23
CA PHE A 284 -23.72 12.97 -2.09
C PHE A 284 -22.89 14.26 -2.16
N ARG A 285 -22.33 14.69 -1.03
CA ARG A 285 -21.40 15.82 -0.87
C ARG A 285 -20.26 15.41 0.06
N LEU A 286 -19.68 14.26 -0.20
CA LEU A 286 -18.87 13.54 0.77
C LEU A 286 -17.68 14.36 1.28
N MET A 287 -16.95 15.05 0.39
CA MET A 287 -15.76 15.80 0.84
C MET A 287 -16.13 16.94 1.79
N ALA A 288 -17.18 17.72 1.46
CA ALA A 288 -17.66 18.78 2.34
C ALA A 288 -18.10 18.23 3.69
N ASP A 289 -18.87 17.14 3.69
CA ASP A 289 -19.38 16.50 4.90
C ASP A 289 -18.25 15.91 5.76
N LEU A 290 -17.19 15.36 5.14
CA LEU A 290 -16.01 14.88 5.85
C LEU A 290 -15.22 16.01 6.53
N LEU A 291 -15.06 17.14 5.84
CA LEU A 291 -14.39 18.32 6.41
C LEU A 291 -15.21 18.91 7.57
N ASP A 292 -16.54 18.98 7.44
CA ASP A 292 -17.43 19.44 8.50
C ASP A 292 -17.45 18.51 9.72
N ALA A 293 -17.28 17.20 9.51
CA ALA A 293 -17.20 16.21 10.60
C ALA A 293 -15.91 16.33 11.42
N LYS A 294 -14.82 16.89 10.85
CA LYS A 294 -13.54 17.17 11.54
C LYS A 294 -12.95 15.98 12.31
N GLY A 295 -13.18 14.75 11.85
CA GLY A 295 -12.71 13.54 12.51
C GLY A 295 -13.61 13.01 13.64
N ASP A 296 -14.74 13.63 13.93
CA ASP A 296 -15.72 13.11 14.89
C ASP A 296 -16.28 11.76 14.40
N GLU A 297 -15.95 10.68 15.12
CA GLU A 297 -16.29 9.31 14.73
C GLU A 297 -17.80 9.11 14.62
N GLN A 298 -18.60 9.70 15.50
CA GLN A 298 -20.06 9.52 15.47
C GLN A 298 -20.65 10.19 14.22
N ARG A 299 -20.29 11.43 13.92
CA ARG A 299 -20.71 12.13 12.70
C ARG A 299 -20.27 11.39 11.45
N LEU A 300 -19.02 10.91 11.41
CA LEU A 300 -18.52 10.11 10.29
C LEU A 300 -19.34 8.83 10.11
N ARG A 301 -19.74 8.14 11.18
CA ARG A 301 -20.59 6.94 11.10
C ARG A 301 -21.98 7.26 10.57
N GLU A 302 -22.55 8.40 10.97
CA GLU A 302 -23.87 8.86 10.51
C GLU A 302 -23.87 9.10 9.00
N LEU A 303 -22.81 9.66 8.41
CA LEU A 303 -22.65 9.86 6.96
C LEU A 303 -22.76 8.55 6.17
N PHE A 304 -22.33 7.43 6.75
CA PHE A 304 -22.35 6.11 6.10
C PHE A 304 -23.50 5.21 6.57
N SER A 305 -24.41 5.74 7.41
CA SER A 305 -25.60 5.02 7.90
C SER A 305 -26.73 5.09 6.89
N VAL A 306 -26.51 4.57 5.69
CA VAL A 306 -27.51 4.54 4.62
C VAL A 306 -28.30 3.24 4.70
N THR A 307 -29.64 3.38 4.69
CA THR A 307 -30.59 2.26 4.72
C THR A 307 -31.17 2.02 3.32
N LEU A 308 -31.09 0.79 2.85
CA LEU A 308 -31.71 0.37 1.61
C LEU A 308 -33.22 0.34 1.76
N THR A 309 -33.93 0.93 0.80
CA THR A 309 -35.39 1.00 0.77
C THR A 309 -35.95 0.28 -0.45
N GLY A 310 -37.27 0.17 -0.53
CA GLY A 310 -37.97 -0.42 -1.66
C GLY A 310 -37.56 -1.88 -1.92
N TYR A 311 -37.28 -2.22 -3.17
CA TYR A 311 -36.90 -3.55 -3.59
C TYR A 311 -35.72 -4.16 -2.81
N TRP A 312 -34.69 -3.38 -2.56
CA TRP A 312 -33.48 -3.84 -1.89
C TRP A 312 -33.60 -3.97 -0.36
N SER A 313 -34.74 -3.62 0.21
CA SER A 313 -35.00 -3.87 1.64
C SER A 313 -35.11 -5.35 1.98
N ASN A 314 -35.56 -6.18 1.02
CA ASN A 314 -35.77 -7.63 1.20
C ASN A 314 -35.17 -8.50 0.08
N HIS A 315 -34.30 -7.94 -0.80
CA HIS A 315 -33.61 -8.69 -1.85
C HIS A 315 -32.11 -8.63 -1.74
N TYR A 316 -31.42 -9.72 -2.05
CA TYR A 316 -29.96 -9.78 -2.23
C TYR A 316 -29.55 -9.85 -3.71
N THR A 317 -30.45 -10.35 -4.58
CA THR A 317 -30.31 -10.44 -6.04
C THR A 317 -31.67 -10.21 -6.66
N PHE A 318 -31.74 -10.01 -7.97
CA PHE A 318 -33.04 -9.95 -8.67
C PHE A 318 -33.83 -11.25 -8.54
N GLY A 319 -35.16 -11.13 -8.45
CA GLY A 319 -36.12 -12.24 -8.47
C GLY A 319 -36.13 -13.14 -7.24
N ARG A 320 -35.38 -12.79 -6.17
CA ARG A 320 -35.34 -13.65 -4.99
C ARG A 320 -35.44 -12.83 -3.70
N GLU A 321 -36.63 -12.90 -3.12
CA GLU A 321 -36.88 -12.32 -1.77
C GLU A 321 -36.17 -13.12 -0.68
N SER A 322 -35.80 -12.43 0.39
CA SER A 322 -35.22 -12.99 1.61
C SER A 322 -35.97 -12.46 2.83
N LEU A 323 -36.35 -13.35 3.72
CA LEU A 323 -37.07 -13.00 4.96
C LEU A 323 -36.19 -12.23 5.96
N GLU A 324 -34.88 -12.46 5.89
CA GLU A 324 -33.91 -11.82 6.78
C GLU A 324 -32.90 -11.03 5.95
N THR A 325 -33.09 -9.72 5.86
CA THR A 325 -32.11 -8.84 5.23
C THR A 325 -31.66 -7.76 6.20
N GLN A 326 -30.39 -7.42 6.12
CA GLN A 326 -29.85 -6.27 6.83
C GLN A 326 -29.89 -5.05 5.90
N ALA A 327 -30.87 -4.17 6.10
CA ALA A 327 -31.11 -3.04 5.20
C ALA A 327 -29.98 -1.99 5.21
N ALA A 328 -29.24 -1.85 6.30
CA ALA A 328 -28.13 -0.89 6.44
C ALA A 328 -26.77 -1.57 6.44
N LEU A 329 -25.70 -0.77 6.24
CA LEU A 329 -24.33 -1.19 6.50
C LEU A 329 -24.15 -1.54 7.98
N GLY A 330 -23.68 -2.75 8.27
CA GLY A 330 -23.28 -3.10 9.63
C GLY A 330 -22.08 -2.28 10.10
N ARG A 331 -21.95 -2.11 11.43
CA ARG A 331 -20.90 -1.29 12.05
C ARG A 331 -19.49 -1.64 11.52
N SER A 332 -19.15 -2.91 11.40
CA SER A 332 -17.85 -3.34 10.87
C SER A 332 -17.63 -2.97 9.40
N SER A 333 -18.71 -2.90 8.60
CA SER A 333 -18.61 -2.42 7.21
C SER A 333 -18.39 -0.92 7.15
N VAL A 334 -19.00 -0.17 8.07
CA VAL A 334 -18.73 1.28 8.22
C VAL A 334 -17.29 1.48 8.67
N ASP A 335 -16.76 0.70 9.64
CA ASP A 335 -15.36 0.76 10.03
C ASP A 335 -14.42 0.59 8.83
N ILE A 336 -14.68 -0.37 7.95
CA ILE A 336 -13.91 -0.58 6.71
C ILE A 336 -13.97 0.66 5.80
N VAL A 337 -15.12 1.33 5.69
CA VAL A 337 -15.25 2.58 4.93
C VAL A 337 -14.43 3.70 5.57
N LEU A 338 -14.50 3.86 6.89
CA LEU A 338 -13.70 4.88 7.60
C LEU A 338 -12.20 4.65 7.41
N ILE A 339 -11.72 3.41 7.54
CA ILE A 339 -10.31 3.02 7.39
C ILE A 339 -9.82 3.20 5.93
N ASN A 340 -10.64 2.85 4.94
CA ASN A 340 -10.17 2.74 3.56
C ASN A 340 -10.63 3.89 2.65
N THR A 341 -11.54 4.74 3.12
CA THR A 341 -12.00 5.95 2.42
C THR A 341 -11.62 7.20 3.20
N VAL A 342 -12.09 7.35 4.45
CA VAL A 342 -11.97 8.61 5.19
C VAL A 342 -10.53 8.91 5.59
N ALA A 343 -9.84 7.97 6.24
CA ALA A 343 -8.46 8.19 6.67
C ALA A 343 -7.51 8.53 5.49
N PRO A 344 -7.55 7.83 4.33
CA PRO A 344 -6.77 8.23 3.17
C PRO A 344 -7.16 9.58 2.56
N LEU A 345 -8.45 9.94 2.55
CA LEU A 345 -8.90 11.24 2.06
C LEU A 345 -8.41 12.37 2.96
N TYR A 346 -8.49 12.23 4.28
CA TYR A 346 -7.95 13.21 5.23
C TYR A 346 -6.44 13.38 5.07
N TYR A 347 -5.71 12.28 4.98
CA TYR A 347 -4.26 12.31 4.78
C TYR A 347 -3.88 12.99 3.45
N THR A 348 -4.59 12.67 2.36
CA THR A 348 -4.35 13.31 1.07
C THR A 348 -4.71 14.80 1.09
N TYR A 349 -5.80 15.16 1.77
CA TYR A 349 -6.20 16.56 1.92
C TYR A 349 -5.13 17.36 2.69
N ALA A 350 -4.59 16.79 3.77
CA ALA A 350 -3.48 17.39 4.51
C ALA A 350 -2.29 17.73 3.61
N GLU A 351 -1.89 16.78 2.76
CA GLU A 351 -0.75 16.96 1.84
C GLU A 351 -1.04 17.97 0.70
N THR A 352 -2.29 18.11 0.27
CA THR A 352 -2.67 19.00 -0.84
C THR A 352 -3.00 20.42 -0.38
N ALA A 353 -3.50 20.57 0.85
CA ALA A 353 -3.84 21.85 1.46
C ALA A 353 -2.71 22.42 2.33
N ASP A 354 -1.60 21.68 2.52
CA ASP A 354 -0.50 21.98 3.44
C ASP A 354 -0.99 22.23 4.88
N ASP A 355 -1.98 21.41 5.30
CA ASP A 355 -2.64 21.49 6.62
C ASP A 355 -2.51 20.15 7.37
N TYR A 356 -1.46 20.05 8.18
CA TYR A 356 -1.08 18.81 8.88
C TYR A 356 -2.05 18.37 9.98
N ASP A 357 -2.96 19.22 10.45
CA ASP A 357 -4.02 18.85 11.40
C ASP A 357 -4.88 17.71 10.85
N TRP A 358 -5.05 17.63 9.53
CA TRP A 358 -5.78 16.53 8.89
C TRP A 358 -5.03 15.20 8.89
N THR A 359 -3.70 15.24 8.92
CA THR A 359 -2.89 14.03 9.14
C THR A 359 -3.12 13.48 10.55
N GLU A 360 -3.11 14.35 11.56
CA GLU A 360 -3.39 13.94 12.95
C GLU A 360 -4.80 13.36 13.09
N ARG A 361 -5.80 13.95 12.42
CA ARG A 361 -7.18 13.42 12.39
C ARG A 361 -7.27 12.06 11.71
N ALA A 362 -6.52 11.84 10.61
CA ALA A 362 -6.46 10.55 9.94
C ALA A 362 -5.88 9.46 10.84
N VAL A 363 -4.79 9.76 11.55
CA VAL A 363 -4.13 8.82 12.48
C VAL A 363 -5.03 8.56 13.69
N ALA A 364 -5.55 9.61 14.34
CA ALA A 364 -6.45 9.49 15.50
C ALA A 364 -7.71 8.66 15.17
N LEU A 365 -8.26 8.83 13.96
CA LEU A 365 -9.38 8.00 13.51
C LEU A 365 -9.00 6.52 13.48
N LEU A 366 -7.81 6.17 12.94
CA LEU A 366 -7.34 4.79 12.90
C LEU A 366 -7.01 4.21 14.28
N GLU A 367 -6.55 5.03 15.23
CA GLU A 367 -6.30 4.62 16.61
C GLU A 367 -7.59 4.27 17.36
N ASN A 368 -8.68 5.01 17.10
CA ASN A 368 -9.96 4.83 17.76
C ASN A 368 -10.84 3.71 17.16
N LEU A 369 -10.63 3.37 15.89
CA LEU A 369 -11.39 2.33 15.22
C LEU A 369 -10.92 0.92 15.59
N LYS A 370 -11.86 -0.03 15.57
CA LYS A 370 -11.55 -1.45 15.77
C LYS A 370 -10.65 -1.98 14.64
N PRO A 371 -9.77 -2.94 14.93
CA PRO A 371 -8.89 -3.53 13.92
C PRO A 371 -9.69 -4.27 12.85
N GLU A 372 -9.16 -4.29 11.62
CA GLU A 372 -9.63 -5.23 10.61
C GLU A 372 -9.24 -6.67 11.01
N HIS A 373 -10.17 -7.59 10.85
CA HIS A 373 -9.94 -9.02 11.09
C HIS A 373 -9.79 -9.75 9.75
N ASN A 374 -8.57 -10.22 9.48
CA ASN A 374 -8.25 -11.00 8.29
C ASN A 374 -7.08 -11.95 8.59
N HIS A 375 -6.68 -12.75 7.59
CA HIS A 375 -5.56 -13.68 7.74
C HIS A 375 -4.26 -12.99 8.19
N VAL A 376 -3.96 -11.81 7.66
CA VAL A 376 -2.72 -11.08 8.01
C VAL A 376 -2.72 -10.66 9.47
N THR A 377 -3.80 -10.04 9.94
CA THR A 377 -3.90 -9.62 11.35
C THR A 377 -3.86 -10.80 12.30
N THR A 378 -4.48 -11.92 11.94
CA THR A 378 -4.41 -13.18 12.71
C THR A 378 -2.99 -13.73 12.75
N MET A 379 -2.27 -13.73 11.63
CA MET A 379 -0.90 -14.21 11.54
C MET A 379 0.06 -13.41 12.45
N PHE A 380 -0.01 -12.06 12.40
CA PHE A 380 0.83 -11.23 13.28
C PHE A 380 0.40 -11.28 14.74
N GLY A 381 -0.90 -11.43 15.03
CA GLY A 381 -1.40 -11.66 16.38
C GLY A 381 -0.84 -12.96 16.97
N ASN A 382 -0.81 -14.05 16.20
CA ASN A 382 -0.19 -15.32 16.58
C ASN A 382 1.33 -15.23 16.77
N ALA A 383 1.97 -14.27 16.12
CA ALA A 383 3.39 -13.95 16.31
C ALA A 383 3.64 -13.09 17.56
N GLY A 384 2.61 -12.67 18.30
CA GLY A 384 2.74 -11.94 19.55
C GLY A 384 2.48 -10.43 19.45
N MET A 385 2.16 -9.90 18.28
CA MET A 385 1.77 -8.49 18.15
C MET A 385 0.35 -8.27 18.69
N LYS A 386 0.18 -7.24 19.51
CA LYS A 386 -1.14 -6.82 19.99
C LYS A 386 -1.83 -5.99 18.91
N ILE A 387 -2.89 -6.55 18.30
CA ILE A 387 -3.67 -5.90 17.22
C ILE A 387 -4.98 -5.36 17.82
N ASP A 388 -4.93 -4.22 18.47
CA ASP A 388 -6.05 -3.68 19.26
C ASP A 388 -6.83 -2.56 18.55
N ASN A 389 -6.29 -1.96 17.50
CA ASN A 389 -6.96 -0.90 16.73
C ASN A 389 -6.69 -1.00 15.22
N ALA A 390 -7.34 -0.11 14.45
CA ALA A 390 -7.21 -0.09 13.01
C ALA A 390 -5.81 0.36 12.56
N MET A 391 -5.14 1.25 13.30
CA MET A 391 -3.78 1.69 12.98
C MET A 391 -2.82 0.49 12.93
N VAL A 392 -2.81 -0.33 13.98
CA VAL A 392 -1.96 -1.54 14.03
C VAL A 392 -2.35 -2.53 12.94
N SER A 393 -3.65 -2.77 12.71
CA SER A 393 -4.08 -3.68 11.67
C SER A 393 -3.67 -3.21 10.26
N GLN A 394 -3.74 -1.92 9.96
CA GLN A 394 -3.28 -1.36 8.68
C GLN A 394 -1.74 -1.39 8.56
N ALA A 395 -1.01 -1.17 9.65
CA ALA A 395 0.44 -1.27 9.67
C ALA A 395 0.93 -2.70 9.34
N VAL A 396 0.34 -3.74 9.95
CA VAL A 396 0.73 -5.13 9.65
C VAL A 396 0.31 -5.56 8.23
N ILE A 397 -0.78 -5.02 7.70
CA ILE A 397 -1.16 -5.22 6.28
C ILE A 397 -0.12 -4.58 5.37
N GLN A 398 0.35 -3.38 5.68
CA GLN A 398 1.45 -2.72 4.96
C GLN A 398 2.71 -3.57 5.00
N LEU A 399 3.11 -3.99 6.19
CA LEU A 399 4.27 -4.85 6.39
C LEU A 399 4.20 -6.12 5.54
N ARG A 400 3.05 -6.80 5.54
CA ARG A 400 2.87 -8.00 4.71
C ARG A 400 3.04 -7.72 3.24
N ASN A 401 2.36 -6.68 2.74
CA ASN A 401 2.31 -6.41 1.30
C ASN A 401 3.60 -5.78 0.75
N ALA A 402 4.19 -4.85 1.48
CA ALA A 402 5.35 -4.09 1.01
C ALA A 402 6.70 -4.75 1.34
N TYR A 403 6.75 -5.61 2.36
CA TYR A 403 8.00 -6.20 2.84
C TYR A 403 8.00 -7.73 2.84
N CYS A 404 6.98 -8.39 3.42
CA CYS A 404 7.02 -9.85 3.56
C CYS A 404 6.79 -10.57 2.23
N LEU A 405 5.75 -10.20 1.46
CA LEU A 405 5.46 -10.84 0.17
C LEU A 405 6.59 -10.66 -0.86
N PRO A 406 7.20 -9.47 -1.02
CA PRO A 406 8.32 -9.30 -1.93
C PRO A 406 9.68 -9.69 -1.32
N HIS A 407 9.71 -10.34 -0.15
CA HIS A 407 10.93 -10.77 0.55
C HIS A 407 11.94 -9.64 0.82
N LYS A 408 11.46 -8.43 1.11
CA LYS A 408 12.30 -7.27 1.46
C LYS A 408 12.74 -7.28 2.93
N CYS A 409 13.21 -8.42 3.43
CA CYS A 409 13.56 -8.61 4.85
C CYS A 409 14.73 -7.71 5.30
N LEU A 410 15.64 -7.37 4.39
CA LEU A 410 16.77 -6.46 4.68
C LEU A 410 16.30 -5.01 5.00
N TYR A 411 15.10 -4.62 4.55
CA TYR A 411 14.53 -3.29 4.77
C TYR A 411 13.49 -3.26 5.90
N CYS A 412 13.34 -4.37 6.62
CA CYS A 412 12.33 -4.58 7.64
C CYS A 412 12.97 -4.61 9.04
N LEU A 413 12.37 -3.92 10.02
CA LEU A 413 12.92 -3.88 11.39
C LEU A 413 13.09 -5.28 12.00
N ALA A 414 12.12 -6.18 11.84
CA ALA A 414 12.24 -7.55 12.32
C ALA A 414 13.35 -8.33 11.62
N GLY A 415 13.50 -8.14 10.30
CA GLY A 415 14.61 -8.70 9.53
C GLY A 415 15.95 -8.15 9.99
N HIS A 416 16.05 -6.83 10.21
CA HIS A 416 17.24 -6.19 10.74
C HIS A 416 17.63 -6.77 12.12
N LYS A 417 16.69 -6.84 13.06
CA LYS A 417 16.96 -7.41 14.40
C LYS A 417 17.39 -8.88 14.32
N MET A 418 16.85 -9.67 13.39
CA MET A 418 17.26 -11.06 13.18
C MET A 418 18.69 -11.19 12.64
N LEU A 419 19.09 -10.30 11.74
CA LEU A 419 20.43 -10.33 11.13
C LEU A 419 21.50 -9.72 12.05
N ALA A 420 21.15 -8.65 12.79
CA ALA A 420 22.03 -7.97 13.71
C ALA A 420 22.15 -8.63 15.11
N ALA A 421 21.35 -9.67 15.41
CA ALA A 421 21.45 -10.39 16.67
C ALA A 421 22.87 -10.95 16.86
N LYS A 422 23.47 -10.67 18.05
CA LYS A 422 24.81 -11.15 18.42
C LYS A 422 24.76 -12.61 18.88
#